data_6e02bc73cc20a77ca8e7096db0526941
#
_entry.id   6e02bc73cc20a77ca8e7096db0526941
#
_cell.length_a   1.000
_cell.length_b   1.000
_cell.length_c   1.000
_cell.angle_alpha   90.00
_cell.angle_beta   90.00
_cell.angle_gamma   90.00
#
_symmetry.space_group_name_H-M   'P 1'
#
loop_
_entity.id
_entity.type
_entity.pdbx_description
1 polymer ?
#
loop_
_entity_poly.entity_id
_entity_poly.type
_entity_poly.pdbx_seq_one_letter_code
_entity_poly.pdbx_strand_id
1 'polypeptide(L)'
;MNNGTLGAPPRVVVDAVTEHARRVAATYPPRVSWDDVKSSLAGLIGGDPEGFVFPRNTTEAMNFVANGLDLPDGAEVLSTDHEHIGGLEPWKLVTRRRALPLRTVSLPAPAASSEELLEAVWSGVTDRTRVVCVSHITFTTGTILPITELSARCAARDIVLAVDGAHPPGMIQMDLNTLGGDFYASSPHKWLLAPQGTGLLYIAEPWREKLWPTLASGGWDDMTLGAHRFNHMGTMDESRIAGLLAATEFFHALGMQRVEGRVRYLRGMLQDGLMHIPGLSLATPSDNALNAAMVSFRIDGVESLDLQAHLSRAAKVRTRVIGEYDYGWMRLSTHIYNSPGDVARVLELLDDAARNGVPARDGRP
;
A
#
# COMPACT_ATOMS: atom_id res chain seq x y z
N MET A 1 -2.18 16.84 -1.44
CA MET A 1 -2.23 15.89 -0.31
C MET A 1 -2.83 14.54 -0.78
N ASN A 2 -2.11 13.84 -1.67
CA ASN A 2 -2.54 12.54 -2.19
C ASN A 2 -1.36 11.56 -2.36
N ASN A 3 -0.45 11.54 -1.40
CA ASN A 3 0.70 10.65 -1.42
C ASN A 3 0.28 9.16 -1.42
N GLY A 4 -0.86 8.83 -0.83
CA GLY A 4 -1.40 7.47 -0.86
C GLY A 4 -1.74 6.94 -2.27
N THR A 5 -1.76 7.79 -3.30
CA THR A 5 -1.86 7.36 -4.71
C THR A 5 -0.49 7.27 -5.35
N LEU A 6 0.34 8.31 -5.21
CA LEU A 6 1.67 8.40 -5.80
C LEU A 6 2.51 9.40 -5.01
N GLY A 7 3.71 9.00 -4.60
CA GLY A 7 4.71 9.86 -3.97
C GLY A 7 5.46 10.73 -4.99
N ALA A 8 6.00 11.85 -4.53
CA ALA A 8 6.88 12.71 -5.32
C ALA A 8 8.34 12.31 -5.02
N PRO A 9 9.06 11.68 -5.95
CA PRO A 9 10.44 11.28 -5.72
C PRO A 9 11.35 12.47 -5.38
N PRO A 10 12.23 12.38 -4.38
CA PRO A 10 13.21 13.41 -4.11
C PRO A 10 14.27 13.46 -5.23
N ARG A 11 14.99 14.59 -5.33
CA ARG A 11 15.97 14.82 -6.39
C ARG A 11 16.98 13.67 -6.51
N VAL A 12 17.51 13.17 -5.39
CA VAL A 12 18.49 12.07 -5.38
C VAL A 12 17.96 10.81 -6.08
N VAL A 13 16.68 10.53 -5.98
CA VAL A 13 16.03 9.40 -6.66
C VAL A 13 15.90 9.67 -8.17
N VAL A 14 15.49 10.88 -8.55
CA VAL A 14 15.38 11.29 -9.97
C VAL A 14 16.76 11.29 -10.63
N ASP A 15 17.78 11.78 -9.93
CA ASP A 15 19.15 11.82 -10.43
C ASP A 15 19.70 10.40 -10.63
N ALA A 16 19.48 9.48 -9.70
CA ALA A 16 19.89 8.08 -9.82
C ALA A 16 19.25 7.38 -11.04
N VAL A 17 17.96 7.57 -11.27
CA VAL A 17 17.26 7.05 -12.45
C VAL A 17 17.86 7.62 -13.74
N THR A 18 18.04 8.94 -13.77
CA THR A 18 18.53 9.65 -14.96
C THR A 18 19.96 9.25 -15.30
N GLU A 19 20.82 9.17 -14.30
CA GLU A 19 22.23 8.79 -14.47
C GLU A 19 22.34 7.34 -14.96
N HIS A 20 21.59 6.42 -14.37
CA HIS A 20 21.59 5.03 -14.83
C HIS A 20 21.12 4.91 -16.28
N ALA A 21 20.04 5.58 -16.66
CA ALA A 21 19.53 5.59 -18.03
C ALA A 21 20.54 6.16 -19.03
N ARG A 22 21.27 7.24 -18.67
CA ARG A 22 22.33 7.81 -19.50
C ARG A 22 23.52 6.85 -19.68
N ARG A 23 23.91 6.15 -18.63
CA ARG A 23 24.98 5.13 -18.70
C ARG A 23 24.59 4.00 -19.62
N VAL A 24 23.36 3.48 -19.51
CA VAL A 24 22.87 2.42 -20.40
C VAL A 24 22.90 2.86 -21.86
N ALA A 25 22.56 4.11 -22.15
CA ALA A 25 22.57 4.64 -23.52
C ALA A 25 23.97 4.87 -24.09
N ALA A 26 24.96 5.16 -23.23
CA ALA A 26 26.32 5.54 -23.66
C ALA A 26 27.30 4.35 -23.68
N THR A 27 27.12 3.39 -22.76
CA THR A 27 28.03 2.26 -22.56
C THR A 27 27.23 1.05 -22.14
N TYR A 28 27.87 -0.12 -22.02
CA TYR A 28 27.25 -1.26 -21.34
C TYR A 28 27.64 -1.22 -19.86
N PRO A 29 26.84 -0.55 -19.00
CA PRO A 29 27.23 -0.33 -17.61
C PRO A 29 27.16 -1.63 -16.82
N PRO A 30 27.86 -1.71 -15.68
CA PRO A 30 27.57 -2.77 -14.71
C PRO A 30 26.08 -2.67 -14.30
N ARG A 31 25.45 -3.82 -14.14
CA ARG A 31 24.07 -3.91 -13.66
C ARG A 31 23.94 -3.30 -12.27
N VAL A 32 22.75 -2.83 -11.92
CA VAL A 32 22.45 -2.48 -10.53
C VAL A 32 22.64 -3.72 -9.66
N SER A 33 23.32 -3.58 -8.54
CA SER A 33 23.46 -4.66 -7.58
C SER A 33 22.09 -4.94 -6.92
N TRP A 34 21.50 -6.06 -7.26
CA TRP A 34 20.25 -6.51 -6.64
C TRP A 34 20.43 -6.80 -5.15
N ASP A 35 21.62 -7.29 -4.76
CA ASP A 35 21.94 -7.60 -3.36
C ASP A 35 22.02 -6.34 -2.51
N ASP A 36 22.54 -5.22 -3.07
CA ASP A 36 22.55 -3.93 -2.39
C ASP A 36 21.11 -3.42 -2.16
N VAL A 37 20.24 -3.55 -3.16
CA VAL A 37 18.83 -3.15 -3.04
C VAL A 37 18.10 -4.00 -2.01
N LYS A 38 18.28 -5.33 -2.07
CA LYS A 38 17.68 -6.27 -1.10
C LYS A 38 18.16 -5.98 0.32
N SER A 39 19.47 -5.81 0.50
CA SER A 39 20.08 -5.51 1.80
C SER A 39 19.61 -4.16 2.35
N SER A 40 19.52 -3.13 1.51
CA SER A 40 19.03 -1.81 1.89
C SER A 40 17.55 -1.87 2.31
N LEU A 41 16.71 -2.61 1.58
CA LEU A 41 15.31 -2.83 1.96
C LEU A 41 15.19 -3.61 3.28
N ALA A 42 15.93 -4.70 3.43
CA ALA A 42 15.95 -5.48 4.67
C ALA A 42 16.35 -4.62 5.89
N GLY A 43 17.32 -3.73 5.71
CA GLY A 43 17.71 -2.77 6.75
C GLY A 43 16.62 -1.73 7.08
N LEU A 44 15.68 -1.48 6.16
CA LEU A 44 14.64 -0.46 6.32
C LEU A 44 13.31 -1.02 6.87
N ILE A 45 12.91 -2.20 6.38
CA ILE A 45 11.59 -2.80 6.66
C ILE A 45 11.68 -4.20 7.25
N GLY A 46 12.90 -4.68 7.56
CA GLY A 46 13.13 -6.06 8.00
C GLY A 46 13.00 -7.07 6.86
N GLY A 47 12.98 -8.33 7.23
CA GLY A 47 12.88 -9.46 6.32
C GLY A 47 14.23 -9.98 5.85
N ASP A 48 14.25 -11.24 5.40
CA ASP A 48 15.43 -11.85 4.78
C ASP A 48 15.65 -11.27 3.38
N PRO A 49 16.83 -10.73 3.05
CA PRO A 49 17.14 -10.21 1.71
C PRO A 49 16.78 -11.18 0.56
N GLU A 50 16.93 -12.48 0.77
CA GLU A 50 16.62 -13.50 -0.24
C GLU A 50 15.13 -13.69 -0.52
N GLY A 51 14.25 -13.10 0.31
CA GLY A 51 12.80 -13.10 0.08
C GLY A 51 12.29 -11.99 -0.84
N PHE A 52 13.13 -11.00 -1.22
CA PHE A 52 12.66 -9.86 -1.98
C PHE A 52 12.63 -10.08 -3.50
N VAL A 53 11.49 -9.74 -4.09
CA VAL A 53 11.21 -9.73 -5.53
C VAL A 53 10.76 -8.31 -5.92
N PHE A 54 11.11 -7.87 -7.14
CA PHE A 54 10.88 -6.50 -7.60
C PHE A 54 9.92 -6.42 -8.81
N PRO A 55 8.63 -6.70 -8.63
CA PRO A 55 7.61 -6.46 -9.64
C PRO A 55 7.45 -4.96 -9.92
N ARG A 56 6.53 -4.59 -10.82
CA ARG A 56 6.28 -3.18 -11.16
C ARG A 56 5.44 -2.44 -10.11
N ASN A 57 4.63 -3.16 -9.34
CA ASN A 57 3.72 -2.59 -8.33
C ASN A 57 3.09 -3.73 -7.50
N THR A 58 2.29 -3.37 -6.48
CA THR A 58 1.52 -4.31 -5.66
C THR A 58 0.60 -5.20 -6.48
N THR A 59 -0.01 -4.69 -7.55
CA THR A 59 -0.94 -5.47 -8.39
C THR A 59 -0.22 -6.65 -9.06
N GLU A 60 0.97 -6.42 -9.62
CA GLU A 60 1.77 -7.51 -10.20
C GLU A 60 2.25 -8.48 -9.12
N ALA A 61 2.69 -7.96 -7.96
CA ALA A 61 3.05 -8.78 -6.81
C ALA A 61 1.91 -9.71 -6.37
N MET A 62 0.70 -9.17 -6.21
CA MET A 62 -0.48 -9.97 -5.85
C MET A 62 -0.89 -10.97 -6.95
N ASN A 63 -0.66 -10.65 -8.22
CA ASN A 63 -0.83 -11.62 -9.30
C ASN A 63 0.16 -12.79 -9.21
N PHE A 64 1.42 -12.52 -8.80
CA PHE A 64 2.38 -13.61 -8.56
C PHE A 64 1.88 -14.55 -7.47
N VAL A 65 1.39 -13.99 -6.36
CA VAL A 65 0.87 -14.79 -5.24
C VAL A 65 -0.40 -15.55 -5.63
N ALA A 66 -1.41 -14.84 -6.11
CA ALA A 66 -2.73 -15.44 -6.37
C ALA A 66 -2.68 -16.52 -7.46
N ASN A 67 -1.89 -16.33 -8.53
CA ASN A 67 -1.77 -17.30 -9.61
C ASN A 67 -0.72 -18.38 -9.32
N GLY A 68 0.23 -18.11 -8.41
CA GLY A 68 1.30 -19.07 -8.08
C GLY A 68 0.96 -20.05 -6.99
N LEU A 69 -0.13 -19.85 -6.24
CA LEU A 69 -0.55 -20.77 -5.18
C LEU A 69 -1.33 -21.96 -5.73
N ASP A 70 -0.93 -23.15 -5.30
CA ASP A 70 -1.69 -24.38 -5.51
C ASP A 70 -2.79 -24.49 -4.43
N LEU A 71 -3.98 -24.00 -4.77
CA LEU A 71 -5.14 -24.08 -3.88
C LEU A 71 -5.90 -25.39 -4.15
N PRO A 72 -6.29 -26.18 -3.13
CA PRO A 72 -7.10 -27.38 -3.33
C PRO A 72 -8.52 -27.05 -3.81
N ASP A 73 -9.20 -28.04 -4.38
CA ASP A 73 -10.60 -27.90 -4.77
C ASP A 73 -11.45 -27.54 -3.55
N GLY A 74 -12.38 -26.60 -3.75
CA GLY A 74 -13.25 -26.11 -2.67
C GLY A 74 -12.56 -25.18 -1.67
N ALA A 75 -11.27 -24.85 -1.88
CA ALA A 75 -10.58 -23.83 -1.08
C ALA A 75 -11.32 -22.49 -1.15
N GLU A 76 -11.33 -21.78 -0.03
CA GLU A 76 -11.99 -20.48 0.10
C GLU A 76 -10.94 -19.39 0.33
N VAL A 77 -11.06 -18.29 -0.38
CA VAL A 77 -10.28 -17.07 -0.18
C VAL A 77 -11.13 -16.07 0.59
N LEU A 78 -10.60 -15.52 1.67
CA LEU A 78 -11.22 -14.48 2.48
C LEU A 78 -10.54 -13.15 2.25
N SER A 79 -11.32 -12.08 2.13
CA SER A 79 -10.83 -10.70 1.99
C SER A 79 -11.79 -9.72 2.68
N THR A 80 -11.54 -8.40 2.55
CA THR A 80 -12.37 -7.36 3.16
C THR A 80 -12.99 -6.42 2.12
N ASP A 81 -13.99 -5.63 2.54
CA ASP A 81 -14.60 -4.58 1.72
C ASP A 81 -13.78 -3.27 1.68
N HIS A 82 -12.56 -3.27 2.23
CA HIS A 82 -11.63 -2.15 2.21
C HIS A 82 -10.39 -2.39 1.33
N GLU A 83 -10.40 -3.43 0.48
CA GLU A 83 -9.26 -3.76 -0.35
C GLU A 83 -9.20 -2.94 -1.63
N HIS A 84 -7.99 -2.50 -1.98
CA HIS A 84 -7.76 -1.85 -3.27
C HIS A 84 -7.93 -2.86 -4.43
N ILE A 85 -8.51 -2.40 -5.53
CA ILE A 85 -8.72 -3.25 -6.72
C ILE A 85 -7.44 -3.96 -7.18
N GLY A 86 -6.27 -3.31 -7.07
CA GLY A 86 -4.98 -3.90 -7.42
C GLY A 86 -4.56 -5.08 -6.53
N GLY A 87 -5.02 -5.13 -5.28
CA GLY A 87 -4.80 -6.24 -4.37
C GLY A 87 -5.86 -7.34 -4.49
N LEU A 88 -7.13 -6.96 -4.73
CA LEU A 88 -8.27 -7.88 -4.71
C LEU A 88 -8.55 -8.56 -6.07
N GLU A 89 -8.43 -7.84 -7.20
CA GLU A 89 -8.80 -8.40 -8.52
C GLU A 89 -8.00 -9.64 -8.94
N PRO A 90 -6.69 -9.79 -8.59
CA PRO A 90 -5.99 -11.05 -8.82
C PRO A 90 -6.68 -12.26 -8.19
N TRP A 91 -7.21 -12.11 -6.98
CA TRP A 91 -7.95 -13.15 -6.27
C TRP A 91 -9.31 -13.42 -6.90
N LYS A 92 -10.04 -12.37 -7.31
CA LYS A 92 -11.29 -12.54 -8.08
C LYS A 92 -11.06 -13.30 -9.37
N LEU A 93 -9.98 -13.00 -10.08
CA LEU A 93 -9.64 -13.70 -11.32
C LEU A 93 -9.37 -15.19 -11.07
N VAL A 94 -8.52 -15.51 -10.10
CA VAL A 94 -8.14 -16.90 -9.81
C VAL A 94 -9.33 -17.69 -9.27
N THR A 95 -10.07 -17.16 -8.34
CA THR A 95 -11.26 -17.83 -7.76
C THR A 95 -12.33 -18.05 -8.81
N ARG A 96 -12.58 -17.09 -9.71
CA ARG A 96 -13.51 -17.27 -10.84
C ARG A 96 -13.05 -18.35 -11.81
N ARG A 97 -11.76 -18.36 -12.20
CA ARG A 97 -11.20 -19.36 -13.13
C ARG A 97 -11.24 -20.78 -12.58
N ARG A 98 -11.08 -20.92 -11.27
CA ARG A 98 -11.02 -22.22 -10.57
C ARG A 98 -12.34 -22.60 -9.90
N ALA A 99 -13.40 -21.81 -10.06
CA ALA A 99 -14.70 -21.99 -9.40
C ALA A 99 -14.58 -22.10 -7.86
N LEU A 100 -13.68 -21.32 -7.25
CA LEU A 100 -13.47 -21.24 -5.80
C LEU A 100 -14.30 -20.10 -5.20
N PRO A 101 -14.78 -20.22 -3.96
CA PRO A 101 -15.44 -19.11 -3.25
C PRO A 101 -14.45 -18.00 -2.91
N LEU A 102 -14.82 -16.74 -3.17
CA LEU A 102 -14.23 -15.55 -2.59
C LEU A 102 -15.24 -14.93 -1.63
N ARG A 103 -14.89 -14.91 -0.35
CA ARG A 103 -15.69 -14.28 0.70
C ARG A 103 -15.16 -12.90 1.03
N THR A 104 -16.04 -11.97 1.34
CA THR A 104 -15.67 -10.63 1.78
C THR A 104 -16.40 -10.35 3.09
N VAL A 105 -15.67 -9.82 4.07
CA VAL A 105 -16.20 -9.31 5.33
C VAL A 105 -16.13 -7.80 5.37
N SER A 106 -17.05 -7.17 6.07
CA SER A 106 -17.02 -5.72 6.27
C SER A 106 -16.17 -5.36 7.48
N LEU A 107 -15.32 -4.33 7.31
CA LEU A 107 -14.59 -3.73 8.41
C LEU A 107 -15.32 -2.50 8.95
N PRO A 108 -15.29 -2.27 10.27
CA PRO A 108 -15.85 -1.07 10.86
C PRO A 108 -15.07 0.19 10.39
N ALA A 109 -15.80 1.26 10.09
CA ALA A 109 -15.22 2.54 9.69
C ALA A 109 -16.02 3.71 10.29
N PRO A 110 -15.46 4.43 11.30
CA PRO A 110 -14.16 4.18 11.92
C PRO A 110 -14.16 2.95 12.84
N ALA A 111 -13.03 2.24 12.88
CA ALA A 111 -12.81 1.16 13.84
C ALA A 111 -12.50 1.72 15.24
N ALA A 112 -12.98 1.05 16.29
CA ALA A 112 -12.75 1.44 17.67
C ALA A 112 -11.47 0.83 18.27
N SER A 113 -11.04 -0.35 17.79
CA SER A 113 -9.84 -1.03 18.33
C SER A 113 -9.24 -2.02 17.32
N SER A 114 -7.99 -2.43 17.57
CA SER A 114 -7.33 -3.53 16.83
C SER A 114 -8.07 -4.85 17.00
N GLU A 115 -8.62 -5.12 18.18
CA GLU A 115 -9.38 -6.34 18.45
C GLU A 115 -10.66 -6.39 17.61
N GLU A 116 -11.39 -5.28 17.49
CA GLU A 116 -12.57 -5.18 16.63
C GLU A 116 -12.24 -5.51 15.17
N LEU A 117 -11.12 -5.00 14.66
CA LEU A 117 -10.63 -5.29 13.31
C LEU A 117 -10.24 -6.76 13.15
N LEU A 118 -9.55 -7.32 14.14
CA LEU A 118 -9.14 -8.72 14.17
C LEU A 118 -10.35 -9.65 14.13
N GLU A 119 -11.35 -9.40 14.96
CA GLU A 119 -12.58 -10.20 15.03
C GLU A 119 -13.44 -10.01 13.77
N ALA A 120 -13.49 -8.80 13.19
CA ALA A 120 -14.19 -8.57 11.94
C ALA A 120 -13.61 -9.43 10.80
N VAL A 121 -12.30 -9.46 10.63
CA VAL A 121 -11.66 -10.34 9.64
C VAL A 121 -11.88 -11.80 9.99
N TRP A 122 -11.68 -12.18 11.25
CA TRP A 122 -11.75 -13.58 11.68
C TRP A 122 -13.14 -14.19 11.60
N SER A 123 -14.18 -13.37 11.70
CA SER A 123 -15.59 -13.79 11.57
C SER A 123 -15.91 -14.42 10.21
N GLY A 124 -15.13 -14.11 9.17
CA GLY A 124 -15.29 -14.69 7.84
C GLY A 124 -14.57 -16.02 7.65
N VAL A 125 -13.70 -16.44 8.56
CA VAL A 125 -12.91 -17.66 8.44
C VAL A 125 -13.77 -18.91 8.64
N THR A 126 -13.66 -19.86 7.74
CA THR A 126 -14.33 -21.18 7.79
C THR A 126 -13.31 -22.31 7.75
N ASP A 127 -13.77 -23.55 7.86
CA ASP A 127 -12.88 -24.73 7.74
C ASP A 127 -12.32 -24.93 6.31
N ARG A 128 -12.90 -24.25 5.32
CA ARG A 128 -12.43 -24.26 3.93
C ARG A 128 -11.51 -23.09 3.59
N THR A 129 -11.41 -22.09 4.45
CA THR A 129 -10.52 -20.95 4.23
C THR A 129 -9.08 -21.43 4.11
N ARG A 130 -8.40 -21.08 3.02
CA ARG A 130 -6.99 -21.42 2.75
C ARG A 130 -6.14 -20.19 2.53
N VAL A 131 -6.76 -19.05 2.23
CA VAL A 131 -6.08 -17.78 2.06
C VAL A 131 -6.87 -16.67 2.74
N VAL A 132 -6.19 -15.83 3.48
CA VAL A 132 -6.66 -14.51 3.91
C VAL A 132 -5.83 -13.47 3.16
N CYS A 133 -6.51 -12.59 2.41
CA CYS A 133 -5.88 -11.49 1.69
C CYS A 133 -6.41 -10.16 2.22
N VAL A 134 -5.56 -9.37 2.87
CA VAL A 134 -5.94 -8.11 3.52
C VAL A 134 -4.88 -7.03 3.36
N SER A 135 -5.30 -5.77 3.36
CA SER A 135 -4.41 -4.62 3.45
C SER A 135 -3.80 -4.50 4.84
N HIS A 136 -2.50 -4.19 4.94
CA HIS A 136 -1.90 -3.78 6.21
C HIS A 136 -2.40 -2.39 6.65
N ILE A 137 -2.49 -1.45 5.70
CA ILE A 137 -3.17 -0.16 5.90
C ILE A 137 -4.19 0.01 4.78
N THR A 138 -5.45 0.12 5.15
CA THR A 138 -6.54 0.24 4.16
C THR A 138 -6.40 1.52 3.34
N PHE A 139 -6.58 1.42 2.03
CA PHE A 139 -6.51 2.59 1.16
C PHE A 139 -7.72 3.50 1.33
N THR A 140 -8.82 2.98 1.82
CA THR A 140 -10.10 3.69 1.97
C THR A 140 -10.07 4.66 3.15
N THR A 141 -9.61 4.21 4.31
CA THR A 141 -9.68 4.96 5.58
C THR A 141 -8.33 5.25 6.21
N GLY A 142 -7.26 4.56 5.77
CA GLY A 142 -5.95 4.65 6.42
C GLY A 142 -5.86 3.85 7.72
N THR A 143 -6.81 2.94 7.95
CA THR A 143 -6.83 2.08 9.14
C THR A 143 -5.73 1.03 9.08
N ILE A 144 -4.98 0.87 10.15
CA ILE A 144 -3.92 -0.13 10.32
C ILE A 144 -4.55 -1.42 10.85
N LEU A 145 -4.42 -2.52 10.12
CA LEU A 145 -4.88 -3.84 10.54
C LEU A 145 -3.83 -4.55 11.41
N PRO A 146 -4.24 -5.37 12.37
CA PRO A 146 -3.36 -6.13 13.27
C PRO A 146 -2.77 -7.37 12.56
N ILE A 147 -1.80 -7.14 11.67
CA ILE A 147 -1.24 -8.20 10.83
C ILE A 147 -0.52 -9.27 11.65
N THR A 148 0.17 -8.90 12.72
CA THR A 148 0.89 -9.86 13.58
C THR A 148 -0.07 -10.86 14.21
N GLU A 149 -1.17 -10.40 14.76
CA GLU A 149 -2.20 -11.23 15.38
C GLU A 149 -2.94 -12.08 14.34
N LEU A 150 -3.26 -11.49 13.17
CA LEU A 150 -3.83 -12.23 12.04
C LEU A 150 -2.88 -13.33 11.56
N SER A 151 -1.58 -13.03 11.44
CA SER A 151 -0.56 -14.00 11.04
C SER A 151 -0.51 -15.19 12.00
N ALA A 152 -0.50 -14.93 13.30
CA ALA A 152 -0.51 -15.99 14.31
C ALA A 152 -1.77 -16.88 14.22
N ARG A 153 -2.94 -16.27 14.04
CA ARG A 153 -4.20 -17.03 13.88
C ARG A 153 -4.24 -17.83 12.57
N CYS A 154 -3.75 -17.26 11.47
CA CYS A 154 -3.68 -17.95 10.18
C CYS A 154 -2.72 -19.15 10.24
N ALA A 155 -1.54 -18.95 10.78
CA ALA A 155 -0.54 -20.02 10.94
C ALA A 155 -1.06 -21.19 11.79
N ALA A 156 -1.83 -20.92 12.87
CA ALA A 156 -2.43 -21.95 13.72
C ALA A 156 -3.49 -22.81 13.00
N ARG A 157 -3.93 -22.43 11.80
CA ARG A 157 -4.93 -23.14 10.99
C ARG A 157 -4.46 -23.47 9.57
N ASP A 158 -3.17 -23.41 9.31
CA ASP A 158 -2.59 -23.63 7.96
C ASP A 158 -3.26 -22.76 6.87
N ILE A 159 -3.58 -21.51 7.20
CA ILE A 159 -4.15 -20.53 6.29
C ILE A 159 -3.02 -19.59 5.82
N VAL A 160 -2.89 -19.42 4.52
CA VAL A 160 -1.96 -18.46 3.91
C VAL A 160 -2.41 -17.04 4.19
N LEU A 161 -1.50 -16.18 4.67
CA LEU A 161 -1.74 -14.76 4.83
C LEU A 161 -0.99 -13.97 3.75
N ALA A 162 -1.75 -13.41 2.79
CA ALA A 162 -1.25 -12.51 1.75
C ALA A 162 -1.58 -11.05 2.11
N VAL A 163 -0.55 -10.24 2.34
CA VAL A 163 -0.70 -8.87 2.83
C VAL A 163 -0.49 -7.84 1.72
N ASP A 164 -1.50 -7.01 1.45
CA ASP A 164 -1.33 -5.79 0.65
C ASP A 164 -0.70 -4.69 1.54
N GLY A 165 0.61 -4.58 1.44
CA GLY A 165 1.45 -3.60 2.12
C GLY A 165 1.77 -2.38 1.26
N ALA A 166 0.87 -1.95 0.36
CA ALA A 166 1.13 -0.84 -0.55
C ALA A 166 1.40 0.49 0.15
N HIS A 167 1.00 0.64 1.39
CA HIS A 167 1.10 1.90 2.14
C HIS A 167 2.19 1.94 3.22
N PRO A 168 2.45 0.90 4.05
CA PRO A 168 3.33 0.99 5.21
C PRO A 168 4.80 1.35 4.93
N PRO A 169 5.50 0.74 3.93
CA PRO A 169 6.90 1.08 3.68
C PRO A 169 7.10 2.56 3.32
N GLY A 170 7.86 3.28 4.14
CA GLY A 170 8.07 4.72 4.02
C GLY A 170 7.02 5.59 4.73
N MET A 171 5.98 4.98 5.35
CA MET A 171 4.98 5.67 6.16
C MET A 171 5.19 5.42 7.66
N ILE A 172 5.33 4.16 8.05
CA ILE A 172 5.52 3.72 9.44
C ILE A 172 6.76 2.85 9.58
N GLN A 173 7.27 2.76 10.80
CA GLN A 173 8.26 1.74 11.14
C GLN A 173 7.61 0.36 11.09
N MET A 174 8.32 -0.59 10.53
CA MET A 174 7.87 -1.97 10.45
C MET A 174 9.08 -2.90 10.39
N ASP A 175 8.85 -4.16 10.72
CA ASP A 175 9.84 -5.24 10.59
C ASP A 175 9.12 -6.51 10.12
N LEU A 176 9.38 -6.93 8.87
CA LEU A 176 8.80 -8.14 8.29
C LEU A 176 9.14 -9.41 9.06
N ASN A 177 10.27 -9.42 9.81
CA ASN A 177 10.64 -10.57 10.63
C ASN A 177 9.67 -10.81 11.80
N THR A 178 9.05 -9.73 12.30
CA THR A 178 8.14 -9.79 13.45
C THR A 178 6.68 -9.57 13.06
N LEU A 179 6.43 -8.92 11.93
CA LEU A 179 5.07 -8.66 11.43
C LEU A 179 4.33 -9.95 11.08
N GLY A 180 5.06 -10.91 10.50
CA GLY A 180 4.49 -12.14 9.99
C GLY A 180 3.84 -11.97 8.60
N GLY A 181 3.04 -12.98 8.21
CA GLY A 181 2.50 -13.10 6.86
C GLY A 181 3.40 -13.91 5.94
N ASP A 182 2.78 -14.65 5.03
CA ASP A 182 3.51 -15.50 4.08
C ASP A 182 3.99 -14.71 2.87
N PHE A 183 3.21 -13.71 2.48
CA PHE A 183 3.50 -12.81 1.37
C PHE A 183 3.18 -11.38 1.75
N TYR A 184 4.10 -10.46 1.42
CA TYR A 184 3.91 -9.03 1.64
C TYR A 184 4.19 -8.26 0.35
N ALA A 185 3.14 -7.72 -0.27
CA ALA A 185 3.23 -6.97 -1.53
C ALA A 185 3.20 -5.47 -1.29
N SER A 186 4.07 -4.68 -1.95
CA SER A 186 4.09 -3.23 -1.75
C SER A 186 4.33 -2.44 -3.04
N SER A 187 4.10 -1.13 -2.94
CA SER A 187 4.31 -0.12 -3.98
C SER A 187 5.25 0.99 -3.49
N PRO A 188 6.57 0.79 -3.51
CA PRO A 188 7.56 1.76 -3.06
C PRO A 188 7.40 3.17 -3.66
N HIS A 189 6.83 3.28 -4.87
CA HIS A 189 6.53 4.57 -5.52
C HIS A 189 5.44 5.41 -4.81
N LYS A 190 4.83 4.90 -3.73
CA LYS A 190 3.91 5.67 -2.88
C LYS A 190 4.68 6.36 -1.76
N TRP A 191 4.82 5.71 -0.63
CA TRP A 191 5.34 6.32 0.59
C TRP A 191 6.86 6.26 0.72
N LEU A 192 7.51 5.31 0.07
CA LEU A 192 8.97 5.25 0.00
C LEU A 192 9.56 6.19 -1.07
N LEU A 193 8.72 6.91 -1.81
CA LEU A 193 9.10 7.92 -2.81
C LEU A 193 10.03 7.38 -3.91
N ALA A 194 9.97 6.08 -4.18
CA ALA A 194 10.71 5.45 -5.26
C ALA A 194 10.11 5.81 -6.64
N PRO A 195 10.81 5.52 -7.74
CA PRO A 195 10.28 5.79 -9.08
C PRO A 195 8.99 5.02 -9.37
N GLN A 196 8.14 5.58 -10.23
CA GLN A 196 6.99 4.85 -10.75
C GLN A 196 7.42 3.54 -11.42
N GLY A 197 6.62 2.49 -11.26
CA GLY A 197 6.95 1.16 -11.78
C GLY A 197 7.91 0.38 -10.87
N THR A 198 8.08 0.80 -9.62
CA THR A 198 8.72 -0.01 -8.57
C THR A 198 7.69 -0.66 -7.68
N GLY A 199 7.72 -1.97 -7.62
CA GLY A 199 6.97 -2.82 -6.72
C GLY A 199 7.90 -3.63 -5.83
N LEU A 200 7.33 -4.25 -4.83
CA LEU A 200 7.99 -5.13 -3.90
C LEU A 200 7.06 -6.31 -3.63
N LEU A 201 7.61 -7.52 -3.65
CA LEU A 201 7.01 -8.71 -3.06
C LEU A 201 8.05 -9.34 -2.13
N TYR A 202 7.68 -9.53 -0.88
CA TYR A 202 8.43 -10.37 0.04
C TYR A 202 7.75 -11.73 0.12
N ILE A 203 8.54 -12.78 -0.06
CA ILE A 203 8.12 -14.19 0.02
C ILE A 203 8.80 -14.78 1.25
N ALA A 204 8.03 -15.18 2.25
CA ALA A 204 8.54 -15.87 3.42
C ALA A 204 9.23 -17.18 3.02
N GLU A 205 10.26 -17.57 3.76
CA GLU A 205 11.15 -18.69 3.41
C GLU A 205 10.41 -19.98 3.04
N PRO A 206 9.38 -20.46 3.79
CA PRO A 206 8.68 -21.71 3.45
C PRO A 206 7.94 -21.70 2.10
N TRP A 207 7.74 -20.51 1.51
CA TRP A 207 6.99 -20.33 0.27
C TRP A 207 7.87 -20.12 -0.96
N ARG A 208 9.16 -19.88 -0.81
CA ARG A 208 10.08 -19.58 -1.92
C ARG A 208 10.17 -20.72 -2.94
N GLU A 209 10.07 -21.95 -2.48
CA GLU A 209 10.08 -23.14 -3.35
C GLU A 209 8.67 -23.60 -3.77
N LYS A 210 7.63 -23.27 -3.00
CA LYS A 210 6.26 -23.72 -3.22
C LYS A 210 5.46 -22.85 -4.17
N LEU A 211 5.80 -21.54 -4.24
CA LEU A 211 5.08 -20.60 -5.08
C LEU A 211 5.51 -20.78 -6.55
N TRP A 212 4.57 -20.96 -7.46
CA TRP A 212 4.83 -21.02 -8.90
C TRP A 212 5.03 -19.62 -9.49
N PRO A 213 6.04 -19.39 -10.33
CA PRO A 213 6.18 -18.11 -11.02
C PRO A 213 5.09 -17.93 -12.09
N THR A 214 4.48 -16.75 -12.09
CA THR A 214 3.48 -16.36 -13.10
C THR A 214 4.12 -16.10 -14.47
N LEU A 215 5.38 -15.63 -14.46
CA LEU A 215 6.17 -15.38 -15.66
C LEU A 215 7.34 -16.36 -15.68
N ALA A 216 7.30 -17.30 -16.62
CA ALA A 216 8.39 -18.26 -16.80
C ALA A 216 9.44 -17.69 -17.78
N SER A 217 10.69 -17.61 -17.32
CA SER A 217 11.86 -17.21 -18.10
C SER A 217 13.06 -18.06 -17.66
N GLY A 218 14.29 -17.75 -18.05
CA GLY A 218 15.46 -18.51 -17.64
C GLY A 218 15.56 -18.68 -16.11
N GLY A 219 15.77 -19.92 -15.64
CA GLY A 219 15.91 -20.23 -14.21
C GLY A 219 14.60 -20.23 -13.42
N TRP A 220 13.44 -20.22 -14.05
CA TRP A 220 12.13 -20.25 -13.36
C TRP A 220 11.92 -21.52 -12.51
N ASP A 221 12.54 -22.63 -12.91
CA ASP A 221 12.50 -23.95 -12.29
C ASP A 221 13.77 -24.28 -11.46
N ASP A 222 14.72 -23.35 -11.38
CA ASP A 222 15.90 -23.50 -10.53
C ASP A 222 15.57 -23.08 -9.09
N MET A 223 15.23 -24.05 -8.27
CA MET A 223 14.86 -23.82 -6.87
C MET A 223 16.02 -23.30 -6.01
N THR A 224 17.28 -23.44 -6.46
CA THR A 224 18.45 -22.89 -5.74
C THR A 224 18.47 -21.35 -5.76
N LEU A 225 17.75 -20.74 -6.70
CA LEU A 225 17.58 -19.28 -6.78
C LEU A 225 16.56 -18.72 -5.77
N GLY A 226 15.79 -19.58 -5.08
CA GLY A 226 14.77 -19.16 -4.15
C GLY A 226 13.80 -18.13 -4.74
N ALA A 227 13.55 -17.02 -4.03
CA ALA A 227 12.70 -15.95 -4.55
C ALA A 227 13.33 -15.17 -5.73
N HIS A 228 14.65 -15.25 -5.95
CA HIS A 228 15.29 -14.54 -7.05
C HIS A 228 14.77 -15.00 -8.44
N ARG A 229 14.31 -16.25 -8.58
CA ARG A 229 13.73 -16.77 -9.82
C ARG A 229 12.52 -15.97 -10.33
N PHE A 230 11.80 -15.28 -9.44
CA PHE A 230 10.69 -14.38 -9.81
C PHE A 230 11.16 -13.03 -10.39
N ASN A 231 12.44 -12.68 -10.23
CA ASN A 231 13.04 -11.49 -10.84
C ASN A 231 13.47 -11.71 -12.30
N HIS A 232 13.48 -12.94 -12.78
CA HIS A 232 13.87 -13.29 -14.17
C HIS A 232 12.69 -13.08 -15.15
N MET A 233 12.23 -11.83 -15.28
CA MET A 233 11.07 -11.46 -16.12
C MET A 233 11.47 -11.01 -17.54
N GLY A 234 12.71 -11.32 -17.98
CA GLY A 234 13.26 -10.82 -19.25
C GLY A 234 13.94 -9.46 -19.11
N THR A 235 14.32 -8.85 -20.25
CA THR A 235 14.96 -7.53 -20.25
C THR A 235 14.02 -6.46 -19.70
N MET A 236 14.50 -5.70 -18.73
CA MET A 236 13.71 -4.67 -18.05
C MET A 236 14.51 -3.38 -17.88
N ASP A 237 13.83 -2.29 -17.56
CA ASP A 237 14.45 -1.03 -17.21
C ASP A 237 15.01 -1.11 -15.77
N GLU A 238 16.32 -1.26 -15.64
CA GLU A 238 17.01 -1.30 -14.35
C GLU A 238 17.18 0.11 -13.74
N SER A 239 16.91 1.20 -14.46
CA SER A 239 17.00 2.54 -13.89
C SER A 239 16.04 2.75 -12.73
N ARG A 240 14.86 2.10 -12.75
CA ARG A 240 13.90 2.08 -11.65
C ARG A 240 14.46 1.39 -10.39
N ILE A 241 15.30 0.37 -10.56
CA ILE A 241 15.94 -0.35 -9.45
C ILE A 241 17.05 0.51 -8.83
N ALA A 242 17.83 1.22 -9.65
CA ALA A 242 18.78 2.22 -9.16
C ALA A 242 18.06 3.34 -8.36
N GLY A 243 16.92 3.79 -8.86
CA GLY A 243 16.09 4.75 -8.13
C GLY A 243 15.47 4.19 -6.85
N LEU A 244 15.13 2.91 -6.79
CA LEU A 244 14.65 2.25 -5.57
C LEU A 244 15.76 2.19 -4.51
N LEU A 245 17.00 1.85 -4.89
CA LEU A 245 18.14 1.89 -3.98
C LEU A 245 18.35 3.31 -3.41
N ALA A 246 18.37 4.32 -4.27
CA ALA A 246 18.51 5.71 -3.84
C ALA A 246 17.34 6.16 -2.91
N ALA A 247 16.13 5.64 -3.11
CA ALA A 247 15.00 5.91 -2.23
C ALA A 247 15.19 5.27 -0.86
N THR A 248 15.61 4.00 -0.77
CA THR A 248 15.89 3.35 0.52
C THR A 248 17.04 4.03 1.26
N GLU A 249 18.13 4.39 0.60
CA GLU A 249 19.24 5.15 1.18
C GLU A 249 18.79 6.52 1.71
N PHE A 250 17.92 7.22 0.97
CA PHE A 250 17.33 8.48 1.42
C PHE A 250 16.54 8.30 2.72
N PHE A 251 15.73 7.25 2.84
CA PHE A 251 14.97 6.97 4.07
C PHE A 251 15.86 6.48 5.21
N HIS A 252 16.94 5.74 4.94
CA HIS A 252 17.97 5.43 5.94
C HIS A 252 18.61 6.70 6.51
N ALA A 253 18.97 7.65 5.65
CA ALA A 253 19.55 8.92 6.08
C ALA A 253 18.58 9.78 6.90
N LEU A 254 17.28 9.72 6.61
CA LEU A 254 16.26 10.41 7.42
C LEU A 254 15.99 9.71 8.75
N GLY A 255 15.97 8.39 8.75
CA GLY A 255 15.53 7.53 9.85
C GLY A 255 14.02 7.39 9.94
N MET A 256 13.52 6.15 9.89
CA MET A 256 12.08 5.87 9.83
C MET A 256 11.30 6.40 11.04
N GLN A 257 11.90 6.43 12.23
CA GLN A 257 11.27 7.03 13.42
C GLN A 257 10.92 8.51 13.20
N ARG A 258 11.84 9.27 12.59
CA ARG A 258 11.62 10.70 12.29
C ARG A 258 10.59 10.88 11.19
N VAL A 259 10.59 10.02 10.18
CA VAL A 259 9.62 10.01 9.08
C VAL A 259 8.22 9.76 9.65
N GLU A 260 8.03 8.68 10.40
CA GLU A 260 6.75 8.35 11.03
C GLU A 260 6.28 9.45 11.98
N GLY A 261 7.16 9.96 12.85
CA GLY A 261 6.84 11.07 13.75
C GLY A 261 6.34 12.31 12.99
N ARG A 262 6.98 12.62 11.84
CA ARG A 262 6.56 13.75 11.00
C ARG A 262 5.20 13.55 10.33
N VAL A 263 4.94 12.38 9.74
CA VAL A 263 3.65 12.14 9.07
C VAL A 263 2.51 12.05 10.07
N ARG A 264 2.73 11.46 11.26
CA ARG A 264 1.74 11.43 12.34
C ARG A 264 1.45 12.84 12.89
N TYR A 265 2.46 13.68 13.06
CA TYR A 265 2.29 15.06 13.47
C TYR A 265 1.39 15.83 12.49
N LEU A 266 1.69 15.79 11.20
CA LEU A 266 0.90 16.48 10.18
C LEU A 266 -0.52 15.92 10.07
N ARG A 267 -0.67 14.61 10.19
CA ARG A 267 -1.98 13.97 10.21
C ARG A 267 -2.78 14.36 11.45
N GLY A 268 -2.14 14.44 12.64
CA GLY A 268 -2.77 14.91 13.86
C GLY A 268 -3.35 16.32 13.70
N MET A 269 -2.53 17.26 13.22
CA MET A 269 -3.01 18.62 12.90
C MET A 269 -4.21 18.63 11.94
N LEU A 270 -4.16 17.78 10.89
CA LEU A 270 -5.24 17.69 9.92
C LEU A 270 -6.51 17.15 10.58
N GLN A 271 -6.41 16.04 11.31
CA GLN A 271 -7.56 15.40 11.95
C GLN A 271 -8.18 16.29 13.02
N ASP A 272 -7.37 16.92 13.87
CA ASP A 272 -7.85 17.85 14.90
C ASP A 272 -8.62 19.03 14.27
N GLY A 273 -8.10 19.59 13.17
CA GLY A 273 -8.78 20.63 12.44
C GLY A 273 -10.10 20.17 11.80
N LEU A 274 -10.12 18.97 11.21
CA LEU A 274 -11.31 18.39 10.60
C LEU A 274 -12.46 18.19 11.60
N MET A 275 -12.16 17.79 12.83
CA MET A 275 -13.18 17.59 13.89
C MET A 275 -13.93 18.88 14.30
N HIS A 276 -13.41 20.05 13.94
CA HIS A 276 -14.05 21.35 14.21
C HIS A 276 -14.91 21.84 13.03
N ILE A 277 -14.90 21.16 11.88
CA ILE A 277 -15.68 21.55 10.70
C ILE A 277 -17.14 21.07 10.86
N PRO A 278 -18.13 21.96 10.72
CA PRO A 278 -19.53 21.60 10.84
C PRO A 278 -19.97 20.54 9.81
N GLY A 279 -20.74 19.55 10.24
CA GLY A 279 -21.28 18.50 9.36
C GLY A 279 -20.22 17.53 8.82
N LEU A 280 -18.97 17.57 9.35
CA LEU A 280 -17.94 16.62 8.93
C LEU A 280 -18.00 15.35 9.78
N SER A 281 -17.93 14.20 9.12
CA SER A 281 -17.83 12.88 9.74
C SER A 281 -16.57 12.17 9.27
N LEU A 282 -15.81 11.59 10.22
CA LEU A 282 -14.58 10.85 9.94
C LEU A 282 -14.88 9.36 9.73
N ALA A 283 -14.26 8.77 8.70
CA ALA A 283 -14.20 7.32 8.49
C ALA A 283 -12.88 6.72 9.00
N THR A 284 -11.87 7.56 9.23
CA THR A 284 -10.58 7.15 9.80
C THR A 284 -10.68 7.10 11.32
N PRO A 285 -10.14 6.05 11.98
CA PRO A 285 -10.07 5.98 13.44
C PRO A 285 -9.34 7.19 14.04
N SER A 286 -9.79 7.66 15.18
CA SER A 286 -9.14 8.74 15.93
C SER A 286 -7.89 8.27 16.68
N ASP A 287 -7.84 6.99 17.06
CA ASP A 287 -6.70 6.42 17.76
C ASP A 287 -5.45 6.41 16.89
N ASN A 288 -4.35 6.94 17.42
CA ASN A 288 -3.05 6.98 16.76
C ASN A 288 -2.45 5.59 16.51
N ALA A 289 -2.82 4.57 17.27
CA ALA A 289 -2.39 3.20 17.04
C ALA A 289 -3.01 2.61 15.76
N LEU A 290 -4.21 3.07 15.40
CA LEU A 290 -5.00 2.55 14.29
C LEU A 290 -4.84 3.33 12.98
N ASN A 291 -4.07 4.39 12.94
CA ASN A 291 -3.83 5.17 11.72
C ASN A 291 -2.47 5.86 11.73
N ALA A 292 -2.00 6.36 10.57
CA ALA A 292 -0.69 7.01 10.46
C ALA A 292 -0.70 8.35 9.71
N ALA A 293 -1.01 8.36 8.41
CA ALA A 293 -0.80 9.53 7.56
C ALA A 293 -1.97 9.85 6.62
N MET A 294 -3.06 9.09 6.70
CA MET A 294 -4.26 9.27 5.88
C MET A 294 -5.45 9.60 6.75
N VAL A 295 -6.34 10.46 6.23
CA VAL A 295 -7.63 10.78 6.86
C VAL A 295 -8.71 10.76 5.78
N SER A 296 -9.79 10.01 6.03
CA SER A 296 -10.97 9.93 5.17
C SER A 296 -12.20 10.44 5.91
N PHE A 297 -13.01 11.23 5.21
CA PHE A 297 -14.16 11.92 5.78
C PHE A 297 -15.22 12.22 4.73
N ARG A 298 -16.39 12.66 5.18
CA ARG A 298 -17.45 13.29 4.39
C ARG A 298 -17.87 14.60 5.06
N ILE A 299 -18.43 15.50 4.26
CA ILE A 299 -19.10 16.72 4.73
C ILE A 299 -20.56 16.64 4.27
N ASP A 300 -21.49 16.80 5.21
CA ASP A 300 -22.92 16.73 4.92
C ASP A 300 -23.34 17.77 3.85
N GLY A 301 -24.08 17.32 2.86
CA GLY A 301 -24.54 18.18 1.76
C GLY A 301 -23.45 18.58 0.75
N VAL A 302 -22.20 18.12 0.89
CA VAL A 302 -21.11 18.42 -0.04
C VAL A 302 -20.67 17.15 -0.78
N GLU A 303 -20.88 17.12 -2.08
CA GLU A 303 -20.43 16.00 -2.91
C GLU A 303 -18.90 15.94 -3.00
N SER A 304 -18.31 14.78 -2.66
CA SER A 304 -16.85 14.59 -2.57
C SER A 304 -16.11 14.87 -3.88
N LEU A 305 -16.71 14.58 -5.04
CA LEU A 305 -16.10 14.89 -6.34
C LEU A 305 -16.12 16.39 -6.66
N ASP A 306 -17.14 17.13 -6.22
CA ASP A 306 -17.19 18.58 -6.35
C ASP A 306 -16.21 19.27 -5.42
N LEU A 307 -16.10 18.75 -4.18
CA LEU A 307 -15.09 19.18 -3.22
C LEU A 307 -13.67 18.95 -3.74
N GLN A 308 -13.40 17.78 -4.34
CA GLN A 308 -12.11 17.51 -4.98
C GLN A 308 -11.77 18.52 -6.08
N ALA A 309 -12.74 18.82 -6.95
CA ALA A 309 -12.56 19.79 -8.02
C ALA A 309 -12.34 21.21 -7.45
N HIS A 310 -13.07 21.58 -6.40
CA HIS A 310 -12.92 22.86 -5.69
C HIS A 310 -11.50 23.01 -5.10
N LEU A 311 -11.04 22.05 -4.31
CA LEU A 311 -9.70 22.07 -3.73
C LEU A 311 -8.58 22.12 -4.77
N SER A 312 -8.76 21.42 -5.88
CA SER A 312 -7.82 21.45 -7.01
C SER A 312 -7.75 22.82 -7.66
N ARG A 313 -8.89 23.50 -7.89
CA ARG A 313 -8.94 24.84 -8.48
C ARG A 313 -8.41 25.92 -7.53
N ALA A 314 -8.86 25.89 -6.26
CA ALA A 314 -8.58 26.95 -5.29
C ALA A 314 -7.13 26.95 -4.78
N ALA A 315 -6.52 25.79 -4.65
CA ALA A 315 -5.19 25.67 -4.02
C ALA A 315 -4.26 24.64 -4.68
N LYS A 316 -4.61 24.11 -5.85
CA LYS A 316 -3.82 23.06 -6.53
C LYS A 316 -3.62 21.80 -5.68
N VAL A 317 -4.51 21.55 -4.73
CA VAL A 317 -4.44 20.38 -3.83
C VAL A 317 -5.00 19.17 -4.55
N ARG A 318 -4.15 18.16 -4.72
CA ARG A 318 -4.59 16.83 -5.17
C ARG A 318 -5.10 16.04 -3.98
N THR A 319 -6.27 15.43 -4.12
CA THR A 319 -6.92 14.57 -3.13
C THR A 319 -7.39 13.29 -3.79
N ARG A 320 -7.94 12.36 -3.02
CA ARG A 320 -8.59 11.15 -3.55
C ARG A 320 -10.03 11.09 -3.05
N VAL A 321 -10.97 10.87 -3.95
CA VAL A 321 -12.31 10.42 -3.61
C VAL A 321 -12.33 8.90 -3.64
N ILE A 322 -12.81 8.29 -2.58
CA ILE A 322 -13.01 6.84 -2.45
C ILE A 322 -14.43 6.55 -2.92
N GLY A 323 -14.55 6.28 -4.21
CA GLY A 323 -15.82 5.89 -4.83
C GLY A 323 -16.05 4.39 -4.85
N GLU A 324 -15.01 3.62 -4.56
CA GLU A 324 -15.08 2.18 -4.43
C GLU A 324 -16.03 1.79 -3.29
N TYR A 325 -16.79 0.74 -3.47
CA TYR A 325 -17.77 0.25 -2.50
C TYR A 325 -18.87 1.28 -2.14
N ASP A 326 -19.10 2.29 -3.01
CA ASP A 326 -20.06 3.39 -2.81
C ASP A 326 -19.83 4.23 -1.54
N TYR A 327 -18.60 4.23 -1.01
CA TYR A 327 -18.27 4.97 0.22
C TYR A 327 -18.37 6.48 0.06
N GLY A 328 -17.97 7.03 -1.09
CA GLY A 328 -18.02 8.46 -1.35
C GLY A 328 -17.18 9.34 -0.42
N TRP A 329 -16.16 8.77 0.26
CA TRP A 329 -15.29 9.50 1.16
C TRP A 329 -14.25 10.34 0.41
N MET A 330 -13.97 11.53 0.94
CA MET A 330 -12.77 12.29 0.58
C MET A 330 -11.61 11.79 1.42
N ARG A 331 -10.48 11.46 0.80
CA ARG A 331 -9.25 11.07 1.50
C ARG A 331 -8.13 12.09 1.26
N LEU A 332 -7.52 12.55 2.35
CA LEU A 332 -6.30 13.32 2.38
C LEU A 332 -5.14 12.47 2.89
N SER A 333 -3.95 12.72 2.36
CA SER A 333 -2.72 12.01 2.75
C SER A 333 -1.60 13.03 2.92
N THR A 334 -1.00 13.09 4.10
CA THR A 334 0.17 13.95 4.39
C THR A 334 1.46 13.15 4.26
N HIS A 335 2.56 13.80 3.86
CA HIS A 335 3.89 13.20 3.81
C HIS A 335 4.94 14.17 4.33
N ILE A 336 6.19 13.71 4.48
CA ILE A 336 7.30 14.49 5.05
C ILE A 336 7.52 15.84 4.37
N TYR A 337 7.19 15.96 3.08
CA TYR A 337 7.35 17.20 2.30
C TYR A 337 6.18 18.19 2.43
N ASN A 338 5.09 17.79 3.11
CA ASN A 338 4.03 18.75 3.44
C ASN A 338 4.43 19.64 4.63
N SER A 339 3.94 20.86 4.62
CA SER A 339 4.11 21.83 5.70
C SER A 339 2.85 21.94 6.57
N PRO A 340 2.96 22.45 7.82
CA PRO A 340 1.80 22.86 8.60
C PRO A 340 0.93 23.89 7.88
N GLY A 341 1.54 24.79 7.08
CA GLY A 341 0.82 25.75 6.25
C GLY A 341 -0.04 25.11 5.19
N ASP A 342 0.41 24.00 4.57
CA ASP A 342 -0.43 23.23 3.63
C ASP A 342 -1.66 22.65 4.31
N VAL A 343 -1.49 22.15 5.54
CA VAL A 343 -2.59 21.61 6.35
C VAL A 343 -3.59 22.71 6.71
N ALA A 344 -3.11 23.85 7.24
CA ALA A 344 -3.95 24.99 7.59
C ALA A 344 -4.76 25.47 6.38
N ARG A 345 -4.11 25.61 5.23
CA ARG A 345 -4.77 26.08 4.00
C ARG A 345 -5.88 25.13 3.54
N VAL A 346 -5.67 23.82 3.64
CA VAL A 346 -6.70 22.83 3.28
C VAL A 346 -7.86 22.88 4.27
N LEU A 347 -7.60 23.02 5.57
CA LEU A 347 -8.65 23.15 6.60
C LEU A 347 -9.52 24.40 6.38
N GLU A 348 -8.92 25.55 6.06
CA GLU A 348 -9.67 26.77 5.70
C GLU A 348 -10.65 26.54 4.53
N LEU A 349 -10.18 25.87 3.46
CA LEU A 349 -11.01 25.59 2.30
C LEU A 349 -12.11 24.58 2.58
N LEU A 350 -11.86 23.62 3.46
CA LEU A 350 -12.86 22.64 3.89
C LEU A 350 -13.92 23.26 4.80
N ASP A 351 -13.53 24.14 5.72
CA ASP A 351 -14.47 24.88 6.56
C ASP A 351 -15.36 25.82 5.73
N ASP A 352 -14.77 26.53 4.76
CA ASP A 352 -15.53 27.34 3.81
C ASP A 352 -16.52 26.51 2.99
N ALA A 353 -16.07 25.35 2.48
CA ALA A 353 -16.92 24.41 1.74
C ALA A 353 -18.08 23.87 2.59
N ALA A 354 -17.85 23.59 3.87
CA ALA A 354 -18.88 23.12 4.78
C ALA A 354 -19.94 24.17 5.09
N ARG A 355 -19.55 25.46 5.18
CA ARG A 355 -20.46 26.58 5.49
C ARG A 355 -21.20 27.11 4.26
N ASN A 356 -20.52 27.19 3.12
CA ASN A 356 -20.98 27.92 1.95
C ASN A 356 -21.30 27.00 0.76
N GLY A 357 -21.00 25.70 0.88
CA GLY A 357 -21.07 24.74 -0.23
C GLY A 357 -19.93 24.92 -1.22
N VAL A 358 -19.94 24.10 -2.26
CA VAL A 358 -18.97 24.19 -3.36
C VAL A 358 -19.71 24.21 -4.71
N PRO A 359 -19.15 24.89 -5.74
CA PRO A 359 -19.70 24.82 -7.08
C PRO A 359 -19.68 23.39 -7.61
N ALA A 360 -20.73 22.97 -8.30
CA ALA A 360 -20.74 21.72 -9.03
C ALA A 360 -19.56 21.69 -10.03
N ARG A 361 -18.95 20.52 -10.21
CA ARG A 361 -17.94 20.36 -11.27
C ARG A 361 -18.59 20.46 -12.64
N ASP A 362 -17.88 21.08 -13.61
CA ASP A 362 -18.33 21.14 -14.99
C ASP A 362 -18.54 19.73 -15.56
N GLY A 363 -19.63 19.53 -16.31
CA GLY A 363 -19.91 18.27 -17.02
C GLY A 363 -20.75 17.25 -16.25
N ARG A 364 -21.48 17.62 -15.21
CA ARG A 364 -22.62 16.82 -14.75
C ARG A 364 -23.83 17.00 -15.64
N PRO A 365 -24.47 15.90 -16.07
CA PRO A 365 -25.84 15.96 -16.56
C PRO A 365 -26.76 16.42 -15.45
#